data_f1e5602e3be2c5f83524c165b7a9c71e
#
_entry.id   f1e5602e3be2c5f83524c165b7a9c71e
#
_cell.length_a   1.000
_cell.length_b   1.000
_cell.length_c   1.000
_cell.angle_alpha   90.00
_cell.angle_beta   90.00
_cell.angle_gamma   90.00
#
_symmetry.space_group_name_H-M   'P 1'
#
loop_
_entity.id
_entity.type
_entity.pdbx_description
1 polymer ?
#
loop_
_entity_poly.entity_id
_entity_poly.type
_entity_poly.pdbx_seq_one_letter_code
_entity_poly.pdbx_strand_id
1 'polypeptide(L)'
;MAKIQIYSAVVCPYAHRSRLVLQEKGIDFDLIEINLQNKPEGFTDISPYGKVPALAHGEHRVWESAVINEYLDEIFPNPPLLPSSAIAKAQARIWIDFANTRFVPAFSALLRSPEVAQQEAAKQELYKHLEFIENEGLRKLSGDGPYWFGESISLVDFTFYPWFERWPALKHYRGFGIPEEFTRLRQWKKALKQRESVKAIANSKDFYIERYARFATPVPV
;
A
#
# COMPACT_ATOMS: atom_id res chain seq x y z
N MET A 1 -0.60 -22.80 -16.48
CA MET A 1 -0.14 -21.41 -16.59
C MET A 1 1.33 -21.35 -16.19
N ALA A 2 2.12 -20.43 -16.75
CA ALA A 2 3.46 -20.19 -16.28
C ALA A 2 3.44 -19.73 -14.81
N LYS A 3 4.49 -20.05 -14.05
CA LYS A 3 4.56 -19.71 -12.63
C LYS A 3 4.76 -18.22 -12.43
N ILE A 4 4.05 -17.64 -11.48
CA ILE A 4 4.23 -16.25 -11.07
C ILE A 4 5.44 -16.14 -10.14
N GLN A 5 6.31 -15.18 -10.41
CA GLN A 5 7.41 -14.81 -9.51
C GLN A 5 7.25 -13.34 -9.12
N ILE A 6 7.28 -13.02 -7.83
CA ILE A 6 7.22 -11.65 -7.33
C ILE A 6 8.54 -11.27 -6.65
N TYR A 7 9.22 -10.28 -7.22
CA TYR A 7 10.41 -9.66 -6.65
C TYR A 7 9.98 -8.56 -5.68
N SER A 8 10.34 -8.74 -4.42
CA SER A 8 9.74 -7.98 -3.32
C SER A 8 10.81 -7.60 -2.29
N ALA A 9 10.45 -6.72 -1.39
CA ALA A 9 11.17 -6.50 -0.13
C ALA A 9 10.13 -6.36 0.99
N VAL A 10 10.31 -7.10 2.08
CA VAL A 10 9.34 -7.16 3.19
C VAL A 10 9.01 -5.77 3.75
N VAL A 11 10.00 -4.87 3.78
CA VAL A 11 9.84 -3.50 4.27
C VAL A 11 9.12 -2.58 3.27
N CYS A 12 9.09 -2.92 1.97
CA CYS A 12 8.56 -2.05 0.93
C CYS A 12 7.03 -2.03 0.93
N PRO A 13 6.37 -0.85 1.13
CA PRO A 13 4.91 -0.77 1.12
C PRO A 13 4.31 -1.02 -0.26
N TYR A 14 4.99 -0.65 -1.33
CA TYR A 14 4.54 -0.92 -2.70
C TYR A 14 4.56 -2.43 -3.02
N ALA A 15 5.62 -3.13 -2.64
CA ALA A 15 5.69 -4.58 -2.80
C ALA A 15 4.65 -5.31 -1.92
N HIS A 16 4.33 -4.73 -0.77
CA HIS A 16 3.27 -5.24 0.11
C HIS A 16 1.90 -5.22 -0.57
N ARG A 17 1.58 -4.19 -1.38
CA ARG A 17 0.34 -4.13 -2.16
C ARG A 17 0.15 -5.38 -3.02
N SER A 18 1.16 -5.73 -3.80
CA SER A 18 1.07 -6.87 -4.72
C SER A 18 1.07 -8.21 -3.99
N ARG A 19 1.80 -8.32 -2.88
CA ARG A 19 1.71 -9.52 -2.03
C ARG A 19 0.30 -9.70 -1.44
N LEU A 20 -0.38 -8.63 -1.04
CA LEU A 20 -1.77 -8.68 -0.57
C LEU A 20 -2.71 -9.17 -1.66
N VAL A 21 -2.56 -8.68 -2.89
CA VAL A 21 -3.36 -9.15 -4.03
C VAL A 21 -3.13 -10.63 -4.32
N LEU A 22 -1.89 -11.08 -4.33
CA LEU A 22 -1.54 -12.49 -4.53
C LEU A 22 -2.16 -13.39 -3.46
N GLN A 23 -2.05 -12.98 -2.19
CA GLN A 23 -2.66 -13.70 -1.06
C GLN A 23 -4.18 -13.72 -1.13
N GLU A 24 -4.81 -12.59 -1.43
CA GLU A 24 -6.28 -12.49 -1.50
C GLU A 24 -6.87 -13.37 -2.60
N LYS A 25 -6.17 -13.46 -3.73
CA LYS A 25 -6.58 -14.31 -4.86
C LYS A 25 -6.20 -15.78 -4.72
N GLY A 26 -5.45 -16.14 -3.68
CA GLY A 26 -4.94 -17.52 -3.51
C GLY A 26 -4.03 -17.98 -4.65
N ILE A 27 -3.32 -17.06 -5.28
CA ILE A 27 -2.41 -17.38 -6.38
C ILE A 27 -1.13 -18.02 -5.81
N ASP A 28 -0.71 -19.14 -6.38
CA ASP A 28 0.60 -19.74 -6.08
C ASP A 28 1.71 -18.93 -6.77
N PHE A 29 2.71 -18.52 -6.02
CA PHE A 29 3.82 -17.69 -6.52
C PHE A 29 5.13 -17.95 -5.80
N ASP A 30 6.24 -17.70 -6.48
CA ASP A 30 7.56 -17.64 -5.87
C ASP A 30 7.82 -16.21 -5.36
N LEU A 31 8.11 -16.08 -4.06
CA LEU A 31 8.56 -14.83 -3.47
C LEU A 31 10.08 -14.74 -3.56
N ILE A 32 10.57 -13.73 -4.28
CA ILE A 32 12.01 -13.46 -4.40
C ILE A 32 12.31 -12.17 -3.61
N GLU A 33 12.93 -12.35 -2.45
CA GLU A 33 13.26 -11.21 -1.58
C GLU A 33 14.50 -10.49 -2.10
N ILE A 34 14.37 -9.18 -2.30
CA ILE A 34 15.43 -8.30 -2.80
C ILE A 34 16.00 -7.44 -1.67
N ASN A 35 17.31 -7.54 -1.46
CA ASN A 35 18.00 -6.59 -0.60
C ASN A 35 18.10 -5.23 -1.31
N LEU A 36 17.32 -4.24 -0.82
CA LEU A 36 17.26 -2.91 -1.43
C LEU A 36 18.58 -2.11 -1.35
N GLN A 37 19.48 -2.49 -0.44
CA GLN A 37 20.79 -1.85 -0.28
C GLN A 37 21.87 -2.52 -1.14
N ASN A 38 21.70 -3.78 -1.48
CA ASN A 38 22.61 -4.56 -2.32
C ASN A 38 21.77 -5.41 -3.27
N LYS A 39 21.26 -4.81 -4.34
CA LYS A 39 20.45 -5.47 -5.35
C LYS A 39 21.31 -6.45 -6.14
N PRO A 40 20.77 -7.61 -6.53
CA PRO A 40 21.52 -8.57 -7.36
C PRO A 40 21.87 -7.96 -8.72
N GLU A 41 22.98 -8.40 -9.27
CA GLU A 41 23.35 -8.09 -10.64
C GLU A 41 22.27 -8.56 -11.61
N GLY A 42 22.01 -7.80 -12.67
CA GLY A 42 20.93 -8.10 -13.63
C GLY A 42 19.50 -7.84 -13.12
N PHE A 43 19.31 -7.30 -11.89
CA PHE A 43 17.96 -7.01 -11.41
C PHE A 43 17.20 -5.99 -12.28
N THR A 44 17.92 -5.10 -12.96
CA THR A 44 17.33 -4.16 -13.94
C THR A 44 16.77 -4.85 -15.17
N ASP A 45 17.17 -6.08 -15.45
CA ASP A 45 16.57 -6.88 -16.51
C ASP A 45 15.15 -7.34 -16.16
N ILE A 46 14.84 -7.43 -14.88
CA ILE A 46 13.51 -7.76 -14.35
C ILE A 46 12.72 -6.47 -14.06
N SER A 47 13.35 -5.50 -13.44
CA SER A 47 12.75 -4.22 -13.08
C SER A 47 13.57 -3.08 -13.68
N PRO A 48 13.17 -2.50 -14.83
CA PRO A 48 13.93 -1.45 -15.51
C PRO A 48 14.27 -0.24 -14.63
N TYR A 49 13.44 0.05 -13.64
CA TYR A 49 13.68 1.13 -12.67
C TYR A 49 14.50 0.67 -11.45
N GLY A 50 14.90 -0.60 -11.42
CA GLY A 50 15.59 -1.18 -10.25
C GLY A 50 14.77 -1.11 -8.96
N LYS A 51 13.44 -1.12 -9.03
CA LYS A 51 12.53 -0.99 -7.89
C LYS A 51 11.72 -2.26 -7.68
N VAL A 52 11.24 -2.45 -6.45
CA VAL A 52 10.27 -3.50 -6.11
C VAL A 52 8.90 -2.85 -5.82
N PRO A 53 7.77 -3.53 -6.13
CA PRO A 53 7.69 -4.86 -6.72
C PRO A 53 8.01 -4.88 -8.22
N ALA A 54 8.47 -6.03 -8.68
CA ALA A 54 8.43 -6.43 -10.08
C ALA A 54 7.89 -7.86 -10.15
N LEU A 55 7.20 -8.20 -11.21
CA LEU A 55 6.57 -9.51 -11.43
C LEU A 55 7.11 -10.12 -12.72
N ALA A 56 7.47 -11.39 -12.67
CA ALA A 56 7.71 -12.21 -13.85
C ALA A 56 6.59 -13.26 -14.00
N HIS A 57 6.07 -13.42 -15.22
CA HIS A 57 5.10 -14.45 -15.57
C HIS A 57 5.51 -15.07 -16.91
N GLY A 58 6.21 -16.22 -16.82
CA GLY A 58 6.92 -16.79 -17.97
C GLY A 58 8.00 -15.83 -18.46
N GLU A 59 7.95 -15.44 -19.73
CA GLU A 59 8.89 -14.50 -20.34
C GLU A 59 8.49 -13.03 -20.16
N HIS A 60 7.30 -12.77 -19.63
CA HIS A 60 6.77 -11.43 -19.47
C HIS A 60 7.16 -10.82 -18.11
N ARG A 61 7.37 -9.51 -18.11
CA ARG A 61 7.71 -8.73 -16.90
C ARG A 61 6.76 -7.59 -16.75
N VAL A 62 6.30 -7.39 -15.52
CA VAL A 62 5.41 -6.28 -15.16
C VAL A 62 6.00 -5.58 -13.94
N TRP A 63 6.07 -4.27 -13.97
CA TRP A 63 6.50 -3.45 -12.85
C TRP A 63 5.48 -2.35 -12.57
N GLU A 64 5.67 -1.54 -11.52
CA GLU A 64 4.71 -0.66 -10.91
C GLU A 64 3.57 -1.41 -10.21
N SER A 65 3.48 -1.25 -8.88
CA SER A 65 2.55 -2.04 -8.06
C SER A 65 1.08 -1.91 -8.47
N ALA A 66 0.64 -0.74 -8.94
CA ALA A 66 -0.72 -0.54 -9.42
C ALA A 66 -0.99 -1.34 -10.70
N VAL A 67 -0.02 -1.34 -11.63
CA VAL A 67 -0.11 -2.09 -12.89
C VAL A 67 -0.05 -3.59 -12.63
N ILE A 68 0.87 -4.06 -11.77
CA ILE A 68 0.95 -5.46 -11.36
C ILE A 68 -0.39 -5.94 -10.80
N ASN A 69 -1.01 -5.14 -9.95
CA ASN A 69 -2.25 -5.51 -9.28
C ASN A 69 -3.43 -5.58 -10.26
N GLU A 70 -3.56 -4.66 -11.20
CA GLU A 70 -4.57 -4.75 -12.27
C GLU A 70 -4.31 -5.96 -13.19
N TYR A 71 -3.04 -6.19 -13.58
CA TYR A 71 -2.66 -7.35 -14.37
C TYR A 71 -3.07 -8.67 -13.69
N LEU A 72 -2.77 -8.80 -12.39
CA LEU A 72 -3.17 -9.97 -11.61
C LEU A 72 -4.70 -10.12 -11.53
N ASP A 73 -5.44 -9.01 -11.42
CA ASP A 73 -6.90 -9.04 -11.40
C ASP A 73 -7.51 -9.47 -12.73
N GLU A 74 -6.89 -9.10 -13.85
CA GLU A 74 -7.32 -9.46 -15.20
C GLU A 74 -7.06 -10.94 -15.51
N ILE A 75 -5.85 -11.45 -15.22
CA ILE A 75 -5.50 -12.84 -15.55
C ILE A 75 -6.05 -13.87 -14.55
N PHE A 76 -6.38 -13.45 -13.34
CA PHE A 76 -7.03 -14.25 -12.31
C PHE A 76 -8.33 -13.54 -11.87
N PRO A 77 -9.42 -13.64 -12.63
CA PRO A 77 -10.60 -12.80 -12.43
C PRO A 77 -11.39 -13.12 -11.14
N ASN A 78 -11.07 -14.21 -10.44
CA ASN A 78 -11.78 -14.63 -9.24
C ASN A 78 -10.86 -14.72 -8.01
N PRO A 79 -11.23 -14.10 -6.86
CA PRO A 79 -12.28 -13.09 -6.72
C PRO A 79 -11.92 -11.79 -7.46
N PRO A 80 -12.89 -11.04 -8.02
CA PRO A 80 -12.62 -9.76 -8.66
C PRO A 80 -12.25 -8.72 -7.59
N LEU A 81 -11.22 -7.91 -7.88
CA LEU A 81 -10.74 -6.84 -6.99
C LEU A 81 -10.96 -5.44 -7.57
N LEU A 82 -11.48 -5.35 -8.80
CA LEU A 82 -12.03 -4.13 -9.36
C LEU A 82 -13.55 -4.25 -9.49
N PRO A 83 -14.30 -3.16 -9.25
CA PRO A 83 -15.75 -3.14 -9.49
C PRO A 83 -16.09 -3.49 -10.93
N SER A 84 -17.31 -4.03 -11.17
CA SER A 84 -17.72 -4.46 -12.51
C SER A 84 -18.06 -3.31 -13.46
N SER A 85 -18.66 -2.21 -12.96
CA SER A 85 -19.09 -1.10 -13.81
C SER A 85 -17.92 -0.20 -14.22
N ALA A 86 -17.99 0.36 -15.42
CA ALA A 86 -16.94 1.25 -15.95
C ALA A 86 -16.72 2.49 -15.05
N ILE A 87 -17.81 3.08 -14.53
CA ILE A 87 -17.71 4.26 -13.65
C ILE A 87 -17.04 3.91 -12.31
N ALA A 88 -17.38 2.78 -11.69
CA ALA A 88 -16.77 2.37 -10.46
C ALA A 88 -15.28 1.96 -10.65
N LYS A 89 -14.91 1.36 -11.81
CA LYS A 89 -13.51 1.15 -12.19
C LYS A 89 -12.75 2.47 -12.32
N ALA A 90 -13.35 3.47 -12.96
CA ALA A 90 -12.75 4.80 -13.07
C ALA A 90 -12.53 5.43 -11.68
N GLN A 91 -13.52 5.34 -10.79
CA GLN A 91 -13.39 5.78 -9.40
C GLN A 91 -12.28 5.04 -8.66
N ALA A 92 -12.17 3.72 -8.83
CA ALA A 92 -11.08 2.94 -8.23
C ALA A 92 -9.71 3.44 -8.69
N ARG A 93 -9.53 3.70 -9.99
CA ARG A 93 -8.28 4.23 -10.54
C ARG A 93 -7.97 5.66 -10.07
N ILE A 94 -8.97 6.51 -9.90
CA ILE A 94 -8.81 7.85 -9.29
C ILE A 94 -8.26 7.73 -7.86
N TRP A 95 -8.79 6.80 -7.05
CA TRP A 95 -8.30 6.60 -5.69
C TRP A 95 -6.91 5.98 -5.63
N ILE A 96 -6.57 5.09 -6.56
CA ILE A 96 -5.21 4.56 -6.72
C ILE A 96 -4.23 5.68 -7.10
N ASP A 97 -4.61 6.54 -8.03
CA ASP A 97 -3.82 7.71 -8.42
C ASP A 97 -3.65 8.68 -7.25
N PHE A 98 -4.73 9.03 -6.56
CA PHE A 98 -4.68 9.88 -5.35
C PHE A 98 -3.73 9.30 -4.28
N ALA A 99 -3.77 7.98 -4.06
CA ALA A 99 -2.84 7.33 -3.15
C ALA A 99 -1.39 7.57 -3.57
N ASN A 100 -1.08 7.38 -4.85
CA ASN A 100 0.28 7.46 -5.38
C ASN A 100 0.81 8.89 -5.45
N THR A 101 -0.05 9.85 -5.83
CA THR A 101 0.37 11.23 -6.15
C THR A 101 0.17 12.21 -5.00
N ARG A 102 -0.66 11.89 -4.00
CA ARG A 102 -1.00 12.77 -2.87
C ARG A 102 -0.72 12.14 -1.51
N PHE A 103 -1.43 11.09 -1.17
CA PHE A 103 -1.38 10.49 0.17
C PHE A 103 0.02 9.93 0.52
N VAL A 104 0.60 9.12 -0.35
CA VAL A 104 1.92 8.50 -0.11
C VAL A 104 3.05 9.52 -0.05
N PRO A 105 3.12 10.54 -0.93
CA PRO A 105 4.08 11.62 -0.79
C PRO A 105 3.95 12.37 0.54
N ALA A 106 2.73 12.71 0.99
CA ALA A 106 2.52 13.41 2.25
C ALA A 106 2.93 12.56 3.47
N PHE A 107 2.59 11.25 3.47
CA PHE A 107 3.08 10.31 4.48
C PHE A 107 4.62 10.27 4.53
N SER A 108 5.26 10.18 3.37
CA SER A 108 6.71 10.12 3.25
C SER A 108 7.38 11.43 3.66
N ALA A 109 6.79 12.57 3.31
CA ALA A 109 7.26 13.89 3.71
C ALA A 109 7.24 14.01 5.24
N LEU A 110 6.12 13.68 5.88
CA LEU A 110 6.06 13.73 7.35
C LEU A 110 7.10 12.81 8.01
N LEU A 111 7.24 11.58 7.51
CA LEU A 111 8.16 10.62 8.11
C LEU A 111 9.62 11.07 7.99
N ARG A 112 10.01 11.66 6.86
CA ARG A 112 11.42 11.91 6.49
C ARG A 112 11.90 13.34 6.74
N SER A 113 11.01 14.30 6.95
CA SER A 113 11.41 15.69 7.18
C SER A 113 12.24 15.83 8.45
N PRO A 114 13.43 16.41 8.38
CA PRO A 114 14.28 16.63 9.53
C PRO A 114 13.81 17.84 10.35
N GLU A 115 13.26 18.87 9.71
CA GLU A 115 12.91 20.14 10.31
C GLU A 115 11.50 20.14 10.89
N VAL A 116 11.32 20.68 12.11
CA VAL A 116 10.04 20.73 12.82
C VAL A 116 8.98 21.48 12.01
N ALA A 117 9.34 22.61 11.40
CA ALA A 117 8.39 23.38 10.58
C ALA A 117 7.88 22.58 9.37
N GLN A 118 8.76 21.80 8.73
CA GLN A 118 8.37 20.92 7.62
C GLN A 118 7.50 19.77 8.11
N GLN A 119 7.78 19.21 9.29
CA GLN A 119 6.94 18.17 9.90
C GLN A 119 5.53 18.70 10.19
N GLU A 120 5.39 19.91 10.72
CA GLU A 120 4.08 20.49 10.99
C GLU A 120 3.29 20.76 9.69
N ALA A 121 3.92 21.29 8.65
CA ALA A 121 3.30 21.44 7.35
C ALA A 121 2.86 20.10 6.75
N ALA A 122 3.71 19.08 6.83
CA ALA A 122 3.41 17.74 6.36
C ALA A 122 2.31 17.03 7.18
N LYS A 123 2.22 17.28 8.49
CA LYS A 123 1.09 16.81 9.32
C LYS A 123 -0.24 17.40 8.85
N GLN A 124 -0.27 18.70 8.61
CA GLN A 124 -1.48 19.39 8.13
C GLN A 124 -1.91 18.85 6.77
N GLU A 125 -0.98 18.64 5.85
CA GLU A 125 -1.28 18.10 4.54
C GLU A 125 -1.77 16.66 4.62
N LEU A 126 -1.12 15.81 5.41
CA LEU A 126 -1.56 14.43 5.63
C LEU A 126 -2.92 14.37 6.31
N TYR A 127 -3.22 15.28 7.26
CA TYR A 127 -4.54 15.39 7.87
C TYR A 127 -5.63 15.67 6.82
N LYS A 128 -5.43 16.65 5.93
CA LYS A 128 -6.36 16.96 4.83
C LYS A 128 -6.59 15.75 3.92
N HIS A 129 -5.54 14.99 3.64
CA HIS A 129 -5.68 13.77 2.85
C HIS A 129 -6.47 12.67 3.57
N LEU A 130 -6.29 12.52 4.90
CA LEU A 130 -7.11 11.60 5.69
C LEU A 130 -8.57 12.04 5.74
N GLU A 131 -8.83 13.35 5.89
CA GLU A 131 -10.18 13.91 5.85
C GLU A 131 -10.85 13.67 4.49
N PHE A 132 -10.11 13.84 3.39
CA PHE A 132 -10.60 13.55 2.04
C PHE A 132 -10.89 12.04 1.85
N ILE A 133 -10.03 11.17 2.35
CA ILE A 133 -10.26 9.71 2.35
C ILE A 133 -11.52 9.36 3.16
N GLU A 134 -11.67 9.94 4.36
CA GLU A 134 -12.83 9.71 5.23
C GLU A 134 -14.13 10.12 4.54
N ASN A 135 -14.19 11.38 4.03
CA ASN A 135 -15.43 12.00 3.61
C ASN A 135 -15.79 11.73 2.15
N GLU A 136 -14.83 11.86 1.22
CA GLU A 136 -15.08 11.69 -0.21
C GLU A 136 -14.91 10.24 -0.67
N GLY A 137 -14.02 9.48 -0.01
CA GLY A 137 -13.79 8.07 -0.29
C GLY A 137 -14.75 7.16 0.48
N LEU A 138 -14.37 6.86 1.70
CA LEU A 138 -15.01 5.81 2.47
C LEU A 138 -16.49 6.09 2.76
N ARG A 139 -16.85 7.29 3.26
CA ARG A 139 -18.25 7.60 3.57
C ARG A 139 -19.17 7.61 2.36
N LYS A 140 -18.68 8.05 1.19
CA LYS A 140 -19.51 8.12 -0.01
C LYS A 140 -19.59 6.82 -0.80
N LEU A 141 -18.53 6.00 -0.77
CA LEU A 141 -18.41 4.86 -1.67
C LEU A 141 -18.63 3.50 -1.00
N SER A 142 -18.47 3.41 0.32
CA SER A 142 -18.58 2.13 1.01
C SER A 142 -20.00 1.75 1.43
N GLY A 143 -20.94 2.68 1.45
CA GLY A 143 -22.24 2.42 2.07
C GLY A 143 -22.05 1.90 3.49
N ASP A 144 -22.74 0.81 3.83
CA ASP A 144 -22.63 0.13 5.12
C ASP A 144 -21.53 -0.94 5.15
N GLY A 145 -20.90 -1.26 4.01
CA GLY A 145 -19.91 -2.32 3.90
C GLY A 145 -18.54 -1.94 4.51
N PRO A 146 -17.71 -2.93 4.85
CA PRO A 146 -16.46 -2.70 5.57
C PRO A 146 -15.30 -2.17 4.71
N TYR A 147 -15.41 -2.25 3.38
CA TYR A 147 -14.34 -1.92 2.44
C TYR A 147 -14.66 -0.67 1.61
N TRP A 148 -13.73 -0.29 0.73
CA TRP A 148 -13.81 0.96 -0.02
C TRP A 148 -15.05 1.08 -0.91
N PHE A 149 -15.46 -0.04 -1.53
CA PHE A 149 -16.66 -0.13 -2.39
C PHE A 149 -17.72 -1.07 -1.81
N GLY A 150 -17.93 -1.03 -0.50
CA GLY A 150 -18.97 -1.81 0.15
C GLY A 150 -18.51 -3.13 0.74
N GLU A 151 -19.22 -4.23 0.45
CA GLU A 151 -18.96 -5.55 1.03
C GLU A 151 -17.75 -6.26 0.41
N SER A 152 -17.36 -5.89 -0.79
CA SER A 152 -16.27 -6.53 -1.51
C SER A 152 -14.98 -5.74 -1.38
N ILE A 153 -13.90 -6.45 -1.06
CA ILE A 153 -12.55 -5.85 -1.05
C ILE A 153 -12.13 -5.47 -2.46
N SER A 154 -11.29 -4.45 -2.56
CA SER A 154 -10.85 -3.92 -3.85
C SER A 154 -9.35 -3.64 -3.91
N LEU A 155 -8.82 -3.38 -5.11
CA LEU A 155 -7.43 -2.91 -5.30
C LEU A 155 -7.17 -1.57 -4.58
N VAL A 156 -8.21 -0.76 -4.36
CA VAL A 156 -8.06 0.50 -3.59
C VAL A 156 -7.71 0.20 -2.15
N ASP A 157 -8.37 -0.76 -1.53
CA ASP A 157 -8.10 -1.18 -0.15
C ASP A 157 -6.63 -1.60 0.01
N PHE A 158 -6.14 -2.47 -0.89
CA PHE A 158 -4.76 -2.93 -0.88
C PHE A 158 -3.75 -1.86 -1.30
N THR A 159 -4.21 -0.81 -2.00
CA THR A 159 -3.37 0.33 -2.34
C THR A 159 -3.03 1.17 -1.12
N PHE A 160 -3.98 1.41 -0.23
CA PHE A 160 -3.79 2.24 0.97
C PHE A 160 -3.26 1.47 2.17
N TYR A 161 -3.76 0.25 2.40
CA TYR A 161 -3.54 -0.50 3.63
C TYR A 161 -2.07 -0.63 4.06
N PRO A 162 -1.08 -0.88 3.19
CA PRO A 162 0.32 -0.98 3.58
C PRO A 162 0.85 0.22 4.38
N TRP A 163 0.39 1.43 4.11
CA TRP A 163 0.76 2.62 4.88
C TRP A 163 0.07 2.66 6.23
N PHE A 164 -1.19 2.22 6.29
CA PHE A 164 -1.93 2.14 7.55
C PHE A 164 -1.40 1.04 8.49
N GLU A 165 -0.81 -0.01 7.96
CA GLU A 165 -0.09 -1.00 8.77
C GLU A 165 1.20 -0.41 9.35
N ARG A 166 1.88 0.48 8.62
CA ARG A 166 3.09 1.19 9.03
C ARG A 166 2.84 2.42 9.90
N TRP A 167 1.58 2.80 10.10
CA TRP A 167 1.22 3.97 10.88
C TRP A 167 1.80 4.01 12.31
N PRO A 168 1.99 2.88 13.01
CA PRO A 168 2.66 2.87 14.30
C PRO A 168 4.05 3.51 14.29
N ALA A 169 4.83 3.34 13.23
CA ALA A 169 6.13 3.99 13.09
C ALA A 169 5.98 5.52 12.93
N LEU A 170 5.02 5.98 12.11
CA LEU A 170 4.74 7.41 11.96
C LEU A 170 4.31 8.03 13.30
N LYS A 171 3.42 7.35 14.04
CA LYS A 171 2.99 7.78 15.38
C LYS A 171 4.18 7.84 16.34
N HIS A 172 5.05 6.83 16.33
CA HIS A 172 6.21 6.76 17.22
C HIS A 172 7.19 7.90 16.96
N TYR A 173 7.56 8.15 15.71
CA TYR A 173 8.61 9.12 15.37
C TYR A 173 8.12 10.56 15.18
N ARG A 174 6.85 10.76 14.87
CA ARG A 174 6.28 12.07 14.52
C ARG A 174 5.07 12.48 15.36
N GLY A 175 4.65 11.62 16.30
CA GLY A 175 3.51 11.90 17.17
C GLY A 175 2.16 11.95 16.43
N PHE A 176 2.09 11.54 15.16
CA PHE A 176 0.89 11.68 14.34
C PHE A 176 0.08 10.37 14.31
N GLY A 177 -0.95 10.30 15.15
CA GLY A 177 -1.96 9.23 15.16
C GLY A 177 -3.04 9.44 14.09
N ILE A 178 -3.82 8.41 13.79
CA ILE A 178 -5.05 8.58 13.01
C ILE A 178 -6.06 9.30 13.91
N PRO A 179 -6.59 10.47 13.50
CA PRO A 179 -7.55 11.24 14.28
C PRO A 179 -8.78 10.42 14.69
N GLU A 180 -9.33 10.70 15.87
CA GLU A 180 -10.44 9.89 16.41
C GLU A 180 -11.75 10.13 15.67
N GLU A 181 -11.95 11.32 15.16
CA GLU A 181 -13.09 11.74 14.34
C GLU A 181 -13.20 11.01 13.01
N PHE A 182 -12.12 10.44 12.47
CA PHE A 182 -12.14 9.65 11.25
C PHE A 182 -12.61 8.22 11.54
N THR A 183 -13.86 8.12 11.95
CA THR A 183 -14.46 6.89 12.46
C THR A 183 -14.57 5.82 11.39
N ARG A 184 -14.91 6.21 10.15
CA ARG A 184 -15.06 5.27 9.03
C ARG A 184 -13.70 4.71 8.59
N LEU A 185 -12.68 5.54 8.52
CA LEU A 185 -11.30 5.13 8.24
C LEU A 185 -10.78 4.13 9.30
N ARG A 186 -11.10 4.37 10.57
CA ARG A 186 -10.71 3.47 11.66
C ARG A 186 -11.43 2.12 11.57
N GLN A 187 -12.72 2.11 11.23
CA GLN A 187 -13.51 0.90 10.98
C GLN A 187 -12.97 0.11 9.79
N TRP A 188 -12.71 0.78 8.67
CA TRP A 188 -12.09 0.20 7.48
C TRP A 188 -10.74 -0.46 7.79
N LYS A 189 -9.85 0.25 8.46
CA LYS A 189 -8.56 -0.30 8.89
C LYS A 189 -8.72 -1.53 9.78
N LYS A 190 -9.70 -1.51 10.72
CA LYS A 190 -9.99 -2.65 11.59
C LYS A 190 -10.47 -3.85 10.77
N ALA A 191 -11.37 -3.64 9.80
CA ALA A 191 -11.89 -4.69 8.94
C ALA A 191 -10.76 -5.36 8.12
N LEU A 192 -9.88 -4.58 7.50
CA LEU A 192 -8.74 -5.11 6.76
C LEU A 192 -7.81 -5.97 7.63
N LYS A 193 -7.54 -5.55 8.86
CA LYS A 193 -6.73 -6.33 9.80
C LYS A 193 -7.30 -7.72 10.11
N GLN A 194 -8.59 -7.93 9.90
CA GLN A 194 -9.23 -9.22 10.16
C GLN A 194 -9.19 -10.18 8.96
N ARG A 195 -8.83 -9.68 7.76
CA ARG A 195 -8.74 -10.55 6.58
C ARG A 195 -7.59 -11.53 6.68
N GLU A 196 -7.82 -12.77 6.23
CA GLU A 196 -6.79 -13.81 6.26
C GLU A 196 -5.61 -13.47 5.35
N SER A 197 -5.85 -12.89 4.17
CA SER A 197 -4.80 -12.40 3.26
C SER A 197 -3.89 -11.35 3.90
N VAL A 198 -4.45 -10.49 4.75
CA VAL A 198 -3.71 -9.47 5.48
C VAL A 198 -2.93 -10.09 6.63
N LYS A 199 -3.57 -10.95 7.43
CA LYS A 199 -2.92 -11.65 8.55
C LYS A 199 -1.74 -12.50 8.11
N ALA A 200 -1.86 -13.16 6.95
CA ALA A 200 -0.84 -14.06 6.42
C ALA A 200 0.53 -13.41 6.20
N ILE A 201 0.55 -12.09 5.92
CA ILE A 201 1.78 -11.35 5.60
C ILE A 201 1.98 -10.10 6.47
N ALA A 202 1.18 -9.97 7.55
CA ALA A 202 1.27 -8.85 8.49
C ALA A 202 2.60 -8.86 9.25
N ASN A 203 3.12 -7.68 9.52
CA ASN A 203 4.24 -7.50 10.43
C ASN A 203 3.81 -6.76 11.69
N SER A 204 4.58 -6.95 12.78
CA SER A 204 4.32 -6.31 14.04
C SER A 204 4.56 -4.78 13.98
N LYS A 205 3.95 -4.04 14.92
CA LYS A 205 4.24 -2.63 15.08
C LYS A 205 5.73 -2.37 15.33
N ASP A 206 6.37 -3.23 16.13
CA ASP A 206 7.75 -3.07 16.55
C ASP A 206 8.71 -3.32 15.36
N PHE A 207 8.38 -4.26 14.47
CA PHE A 207 9.08 -4.44 13.21
C PHE A 207 9.13 -3.12 12.39
N TYR A 208 7.99 -2.42 12.26
CA TYR A 208 7.97 -1.17 11.51
C TYR A 208 8.67 -0.03 12.25
N ILE A 209 8.53 0.07 13.57
CA ILE A 209 9.26 1.08 14.34
C ILE A 209 10.77 0.89 14.13
N GLU A 210 11.30 -0.32 14.30
CA GLU A 210 12.71 -0.61 14.09
C GLU A 210 13.17 -0.30 12.67
N ARG A 211 12.47 -0.82 11.64
CA ARG A 211 12.87 -0.67 10.25
C ARG A 211 12.78 0.75 9.71
N TYR A 212 11.91 1.57 10.31
CA TYR A 212 11.71 2.96 9.90
C TYR A 212 12.57 3.96 10.70
N ALA A 213 13.29 3.53 11.73
CA ALA A 213 14.20 4.38 12.51
C ALA A 213 15.14 5.22 11.64
N ARG A 214 15.77 4.58 10.65
CA ARG A 214 16.70 5.23 9.71
C ARG A 214 16.12 6.39 8.88
N PHE A 215 14.79 6.43 8.71
CA PHE A 215 14.11 7.49 7.96
C PHE A 215 13.71 8.67 8.85
N ALA A 216 13.64 8.43 10.16
CA ALA A 216 13.14 9.38 11.13
C ALA A 216 14.26 10.03 11.97
N THR A 217 15.43 9.40 12.00
CA THR A 217 16.60 9.95 12.69
C THR A 217 17.30 10.97 11.79
N PRO A 218 17.65 12.18 12.28
CA PRO A 218 18.50 13.09 11.53
C PRO A 218 19.82 12.39 11.19
N VAL A 219 20.26 12.51 9.93
CA VAL A 219 21.62 12.08 9.58
C VAL A 219 22.57 12.99 10.35
N PRO A 220 23.52 12.47 11.14
CA PRO A 220 24.55 13.31 11.74
C PRO A 220 25.26 14.10 10.63
N VAL A 221 25.37 15.41 10.80
CA VAL A 221 26.11 16.31 9.91
C VAL A 221 27.60 16.06 10.08
#